data_4ecd8a30b0ac3c57779702f9a85c9f11
#
_entry.id   4ecd8a30b0ac3c57779702f9a85c9f11
#
_cell.length_a   1.000
_cell.length_b   1.000
_cell.length_c   1.000
_cell.angle_alpha   90.00
_cell.angle_beta   90.00
_cell.angle_gamma   90.00
#
_symmetry.space_group_name_H-M   'P 1'
#
loop_
_entity.id
_entity.type
_entity.pdbx_description
1 polymer ?
#
loop_
_entity_poly.entity_id
_entity_poly.type
_entity_poly.pdbx_seq_one_letter_code
_entity_poly.pdbx_strand_id
1 'polypeptide(L)'
;GNFIKALQKAAAKAGVSVAVAQKVTHLEDGVPHPDVKVVKHNADVRSALEAGAVQVVAGTAWLWSREDMAGAVDVLFADEAGQISLANLLASAQGGGSLVLLGDPQQLDQPTQGSHPPGAGRSALAHLLDGAATMPDHLGLFLETTWRLHPDLCDYTSEVFYEERLEPEAHLHVQALQAPMPLTGTGPRLLLVNHTGNDNESVEEAVAVERIARNLVEGGATWINQEGQECPVAWDEVLIVAAYNAQVAEIQKRLPPEARVGTVDKFQGQEAPISIYSMASSSAADAPRGMDFLYSGHRLNVATSRARCVALIVASPDLLRVRARTPDQMRLANALARYAEMAGT
;
A
#
# COMPACT_ATOMS: atom_id res chain seq x y z
N GLY A 1 11.01 10.47 -2.10
CA GLY A 1 12.13 9.73 -2.65
C GLY A 1 11.83 8.95 -3.91
N ASN A 2 10.84 8.06 -3.90
CA ASN A 2 10.59 7.14 -5.03
C ASN A 2 10.16 7.87 -6.32
N PHE A 3 9.32 8.88 -6.21
CA PHE A 3 8.90 9.69 -7.35
C PHE A 3 10.10 10.35 -8.06
N ILE A 4 11.04 10.96 -7.30
CA ILE A 4 12.24 11.58 -7.88
C ILE A 4 13.10 10.55 -8.60
N LYS A 5 13.30 9.36 -8.01
CA LYS A 5 14.05 8.27 -8.65
C LYS A 5 13.40 7.80 -9.95
N ALA A 6 12.07 7.65 -9.95
CA ALA A 6 11.31 7.29 -11.14
C ALA A 6 11.40 8.36 -12.22
N LEU A 7 11.28 9.64 -11.84
CA LEU A 7 11.44 10.77 -12.74
C LEU A 7 12.83 10.77 -13.41
N GLN A 8 13.89 10.63 -12.63
CA GLN A 8 15.26 10.61 -13.17
C GLN A 8 15.50 9.41 -14.09
N LYS A 9 14.97 8.23 -13.74
CA LYS A 9 15.04 7.05 -14.61
C LYS A 9 14.29 7.28 -15.92
N ALA A 10 13.12 7.89 -15.88
CA ALA A 10 12.34 8.20 -17.08
C ALA A 10 13.02 9.27 -17.93
N ALA A 11 13.57 10.32 -17.33
CA ALA A 11 14.33 11.36 -18.00
C ALA A 11 15.55 10.80 -18.74
N ALA A 12 16.32 9.94 -18.07
CA ALA A 12 17.47 9.26 -18.69
C ALA A 12 17.05 8.37 -19.88
N LYS A 13 15.94 7.63 -19.76
CA LYS A 13 15.39 6.84 -20.87
C LYS A 13 14.94 7.69 -22.05
N ALA A 14 14.41 8.88 -21.78
CA ALA A 14 13.99 9.84 -22.79
C ALA A 14 15.15 10.68 -23.38
N GLY A 15 16.36 10.55 -22.85
CA GLY A 15 17.53 11.33 -23.27
C GLY A 15 17.45 12.82 -22.90
N VAL A 16 16.70 13.16 -21.83
CA VAL A 16 16.57 14.51 -21.31
C VAL A 16 17.19 14.64 -19.92
N SER A 17 17.77 15.80 -19.62
CA SER A 17 18.24 16.11 -18.26
C SER A 17 17.19 16.97 -17.56
N VAL A 18 16.87 16.58 -16.32
CA VAL A 18 15.89 17.29 -15.47
C VAL A 18 16.53 17.62 -14.13
N ALA A 19 16.81 18.91 -13.91
CA ALA A 19 17.34 19.37 -12.63
C ALA A 19 16.20 19.49 -11.60
N VAL A 20 16.41 18.86 -10.44
CA VAL A 20 15.43 18.76 -9.35
C VAL A 20 15.95 19.45 -8.10
N ALA A 21 15.14 20.25 -7.42
CA ALA A 21 15.36 20.63 -6.03
C ALA A 21 14.47 19.79 -5.11
N GLN A 22 15.08 19.08 -4.17
CA GLN A 22 14.34 18.36 -3.13
C GLN A 22 14.43 19.09 -1.80
N LYS A 23 13.31 19.59 -1.30
CA LYS A 23 13.21 20.21 0.03
C LYS A 23 13.07 19.11 1.08
N VAL A 24 14.02 19.06 2.02
CA VAL A 24 14.04 18.10 3.12
C VAL A 24 14.19 18.80 4.47
N THR A 25 13.85 18.11 5.56
CA THR A 25 14.14 18.56 6.93
C THR A 25 15.56 18.19 7.32
N HIS A 26 15.99 16.98 7.03
CA HIS A 26 17.34 16.50 7.27
C HIS A 26 18.01 16.14 5.94
N LEU A 27 19.30 16.47 5.79
CA LEU A 27 20.01 16.29 4.51
C LEU A 27 20.15 14.81 4.11
N GLU A 28 20.19 13.92 5.09
CA GLU A 28 20.21 12.47 4.90
C GLU A 28 18.94 11.91 4.24
N ASP A 29 17.81 12.64 4.29
CA ASP A 29 16.57 12.25 3.63
C ASP A 29 16.57 12.56 2.12
N GLY A 30 17.62 13.19 1.62
CA GLY A 30 17.78 13.54 0.23
C GLY A 30 18.03 12.34 -0.68
N VAL A 31 17.52 12.41 -1.91
CA VAL A 31 17.81 11.41 -2.95
C VAL A 31 19.22 11.63 -3.47
N PRO A 32 20.15 10.64 -3.36
CA PRO A 32 21.49 10.77 -3.88
C PRO A 32 21.50 10.60 -5.41
N HIS A 33 21.47 11.72 -6.12
CA HIS A 33 21.54 11.76 -7.59
C HIS A 33 22.20 13.08 -8.04
N PRO A 34 23.07 13.09 -9.08
CA PRO A 34 23.80 14.29 -9.51
C PRO A 34 22.87 15.47 -9.92
N ASP A 35 21.72 15.17 -10.51
CA ASP A 35 20.76 16.20 -10.94
C ASP A 35 19.72 16.56 -9.85
N VAL A 36 19.90 16.07 -8.60
CA VAL A 36 19.02 16.38 -7.47
C VAL A 36 19.76 17.23 -6.45
N LYS A 37 19.40 18.50 -6.36
CA LYS A 37 19.88 19.42 -5.34
C LYS A 37 19.03 19.31 -4.08
N VAL A 38 19.60 18.80 -3.01
CA VAL A 38 18.95 18.73 -1.69
C VAL A 38 19.07 20.08 -1.01
N VAL A 39 17.93 20.65 -0.59
CA VAL A 39 17.85 21.99 0.05
C VAL A 39 17.14 21.94 1.39
N LYS A 40 17.61 22.72 2.37
CA LYS A 40 17.05 22.82 3.72
C LYS A 40 16.11 24.01 3.92
N HIS A 41 16.34 25.11 3.20
CA HIS A 41 15.61 26.35 3.42
C HIS A 41 14.61 26.57 2.28
N ASN A 42 13.41 27.01 2.63
CA ASN A 42 12.35 27.27 1.65
C ASN A 42 12.72 28.40 0.67
N ALA A 43 13.44 29.42 1.14
CA ALA A 43 13.92 30.51 0.29
C ALA A 43 14.83 30.02 -0.86
N ASP A 44 15.65 29.01 -0.60
CA ASP A 44 16.55 28.44 -1.62
C ASP A 44 15.74 27.75 -2.75
N VAL A 45 14.58 27.18 -2.41
CA VAL A 45 13.68 26.57 -3.39
C VAL A 45 13.12 27.63 -4.33
N ARG A 46 12.57 28.71 -3.77
CA ARG A 46 12.00 29.81 -4.55
C ARG A 46 13.05 30.45 -5.46
N SER A 47 14.23 30.76 -4.91
CA SER A 47 15.33 31.33 -5.67
C SER A 47 15.81 30.42 -6.82
N ALA A 48 15.83 29.09 -6.61
CA ALA A 48 16.22 28.14 -7.64
C ALA A 48 15.21 28.08 -8.81
N LEU A 49 13.91 28.18 -8.51
CA LEU A 49 12.86 28.25 -9.51
C LEU A 49 12.94 29.57 -10.32
N GLU A 50 13.04 30.72 -9.65
CA GLU A 50 13.11 32.03 -10.27
C GLU A 50 14.35 32.20 -11.15
N ALA A 51 15.46 31.60 -10.76
CA ALA A 51 16.70 31.59 -11.55
C ALA A 51 16.65 30.57 -12.71
N GLY A 52 15.61 29.76 -12.86
CA GLY A 52 15.54 28.69 -13.85
C GLY A 52 16.59 27.58 -13.64
N ALA A 53 17.17 27.53 -12.44
CA ALA A 53 18.22 26.55 -12.11
C ALA A 53 17.67 25.12 -11.93
N VAL A 54 16.37 24.97 -11.71
CA VAL A 54 15.66 23.69 -11.58
C VAL A 54 14.35 23.74 -12.34
N GLN A 55 13.96 22.63 -12.95
CA GLN A 55 12.69 22.44 -13.62
C GLN A 55 11.64 21.79 -12.71
N VAL A 56 12.07 21.03 -11.71
CA VAL A 56 11.18 20.31 -10.79
C VAL A 56 11.57 20.58 -9.35
N VAL A 57 10.55 20.80 -8.53
CA VAL A 57 10.72 20.92 -7.07
C VAL A 57 9.89 19.84 -6.38
N ALA A 58 10.51 19.09 -5.49
CA ALA A 58 9.85 18.13 -4.62
C ALA A 58 9.86 18.61 -3.18
N GLY A 59 8.71 18.56 -2.53
CA GLY A 59 8.53 18.98 -1.15
C GLY A 59 7.20 18.49 -0.57
N THR A 60 7.00 18.69 0.72
CA THR A 60 5.75 18.36 1.41
C THR A 60 4.69 19.42 1.18
N ALA A 61 3.43 19.12 1.55
CA ALA A 61 2.32 20.07 1.53
C ALA A 61 2.66 21.39 2.27
N TRP A 62 3.47 21.34 3.32
CA TRP A 62 3.94 22.52 4.06
C TRP A 62 4.79 23.50 3.24
N LEU A 63 5.53 23.01 2.25
CA LEU A 63 6.22 23.91 1.31
C LEU A 63 5.22 24.61 0.41
N TRP A 64 4.31 23.86 -0.20
CA TRP A 64 3.39 24.35 -1.21
C TRP A 64 2.26 25.21 -0.67
N SER A 65 1.92 25.08 0.62
CA SER A 65 0.92 25.91 1.30
C SER A 65 1.42 27.29 1.72
N ARG A 66 2.68 27.60 1.47
CA ARG A 66 3.26 28.91 1.80
C ARG A 66 2.83 29.99 0.82
N GLU A 67 2.62 31.19 1.31
CA GLU A 67 2.24 32.36 0.50
C GLU A 67 3.29 32.69 -0.57
N ASP A 68 4.59 32.57 -0.25
CA ASP A 68 5.70 32.82 -1.18
C ASP A 68 5.85 31.74 -2.27
N MET A 69 5.12 30.64 -2.19
CA MET A 69 5.05 29.62 -3.23
C MET A 69 3.80 29.73 -4.13
N ALA A 70 2.94 30.70 -3.90
CA ALA A 70 1.75 30.90 -4.73
C ALA A 70 2.15 31.14 -6.20
N GLY A 71 1.57 30.35 -7.12
CA GLY A 71 1.86 30.42 -8.56
C GLY A 71 3.32 30.14 -8.94
N ALA A 72 4.08 29.42 -8.08
CA ALA A 72 5.50 29.21 -8.30
C ALA A 72 5.82 28.22 -9.42
N VAL A 73 4.87 27.36 -9.81
CA VAL A 73 5.04 26.33 -10.85
C VAL A 73 3.83 26.29 -11.78
N ASP A 74 4.04 25.80 -13.00
CA ASP A 74 2.96 25.65 -13.98
C ASP A 74 2.05 24.49 -13.60
N VAL A 75 2.62 23.37 -13.14
CA VAL A 75 1.91 22.15 -12.77
C VAL A 75 2.38 21.65 -11.40
N LEU A 76 1.42 21.41 -10.50
CA LEU A 76 1.67 20.77 -9.20
C LEU A 76 1.17 19.33 -9.26
N PHE A 77 2.08 18.37 -9.03
CA PHE A 77 1.76 16.95 -8.88
C PHE A 77 1.62 16.61 -7.39
N ALA A 78 0.48 16.04 -7.02
CA ALA A 78 0.24 15.52 -5.68
C ALA A 78 0.25 13.98 -5.74
N ASP A 79 1.35 13.39 -5.25
CA ASP A 79 1.52 11.94 -5.17
C ASP A 79 0.84 11.41 -3.91
N GLU A 80 0.36 10.14 -3.94
CA GLU A 80 -0.43 9.53 -2.88
C GLU A 80 -1.68 10.36 -2.50
N ALA A 81 -2.37 10.91 -3.49
CA ALA A 81 -3.52 11.82 -3.29
C ALA A 81 -4.71 11.16 -2.57
N GLY A 82 -4.77 9.82 -2.52
CA GLY A 82 -5.68 9.06 -1.66
C GLY A 82 -5.43 9.27 -0.16
N GLN A 83 -4.24 9.75 0.23
CA GLN A 83 -3.85 10.00 1.61
C GLN A 83 -3.66 11.48 1.95
N ILE A 84 -3.86 12.37 1.00
CA ILE A 84 -3.80 13.81 1.25
C ILE A 84 -5.21 14.29 1.57
N SER A 85 -5.41 14.92 2.75
CA SER A 85 -6.70 15.53 3.08
C SER A 85 -7.06 16.61 2.08
N LEU A 86 -8.34 16.77 1.82
CA LEU A 86 -8.84 17.84 0.96
C LEU A 86 -8.32 19.22 1.40
N ALA A 87 -8.26 19.47 2.71
CA ALA A 87 -7.74 20.74 3.25
C ALA A 87 -6.26 20.96 2.91
N ASN A 88 -5.41 19.93 3.07
CA ASN A 88 -3.99 20.01 2.72
C ASN A 88 -3.78 20.18 1.21
N LEU A 89 -4.60 19.51 0.40
CA LEU A 89 -4.53 19.69 -1.05
C LEU A 89 -4.92 21.11 -1.46
N LEU A 90 -6.03 21.63 -0.95
CA LEU A 90 -6.47 23.00 -1.26
C LEU A 90 -5.44 24.04 -0.85
N ALA A 91 -4.84 23.88 0.34
CA ALA A 91 -3.75 24.77 0.78
C ALA A 91 -2.52 24.69 -0.12
N SER A 92 -2.19 23.53 -0.67
CA SER A 92 -1.04 23.32 -1.55
C SER A 92 -1.32 23.76 -2.99
N ALA A 93 -2.55 23.66 -3.46
CA ALA A 93 -2.96 23.88 -4.84
C ALA A 93 -2.65 25.32 -5.34
N GLN A 94 -2.58 26.28 -4.43
CA GLN A 94 -2.16 27.66 -4.76
C GLN A 94 -0.77 27.73 -5.40
N GLY A 95 0.09 26.73 -5.19
CA GLY A 95 1.46 26.69 -5.70
C GLY A 95 1.55 26.48 -7.22
N GLY A 96 0.52 25.94 -7.89
CA GLY A 96 0.54 25.61 -9.30
C GLY A 96 -0.63 26.21 -10.09
N GLY A 97 -0.41 26.42 -11.39
CA GLY A 97 -1.47 26.83 -12.32
C GLY A 97 -2.40 25.68 -12.71
N SER A 98 -1.90 24.45 -12.67
CA SER A 98 -2.65 23.21 -12.88
C SER A 98 -2.30 22.20 -11.80
N LEU A 99 -3.24 21.30 -11.50
CA LEU A 99 -3.09 20.28 -10.47
C LEU A 99 -3.28 18.89 -11.07
N VAL A 100 -2.34 17.99 -10.82
CA VAL A 100 -2.40 16.58 -11.18
C VAL A 100 -2.36 15.73 -9.92
N LEU A 101 -3.39 14.93 -9.69
CA LEU A 101 -3.49 14.02 -8.56
C LEU A 101 -3.10 12.61 -8.99
N LEU A 102 -2.11 12.04 -8.32
CA LEU A 102 -1.68 10.66 -8.51
C LEU A 102 -1.99 9.89 -7.22
N GLY A 103 -2.57 8.72 -7.32
CA GLY A 103 -2.88 7.91 -6.13
C GLY A 103 -3.95 6.87 -6.40
N ASP A 104 -4.19 6.08 -5.38
CA ASP A 104 -5.13 4.98 -5.40
C ASP A 104 -6.17 5.18 -4.29
N PRO A 105 -7.45 5.37 -4.65
CA PRO A 105 -8.51 5.57 -3.67
C PRO A 105 -8.87 4.30 -2.90
N GLN A 106 -8.46 3.11 -3.38
CA GLN A 106 -8.73 1.81 -2.77
C GLN A 106 -7.59 1.36 -1.85
N GLN A 107 -6.54 2.18 -1.67
CA GLN A 107 -5.52 1.97 -0.66
C GLN A 107 -5.84 2.76 0.62
N LEU A 108 -4.90 2.78 1.58
CA LEU A 108 -5.14 3.38 2.89
C LEU A 108 -5.55 4.85 2.80
N ASP A 109 -6.57 5.19 3.57
CA ASP A 109 -6.95 6.57 3.81
C ASP A 109 -5.90 7.31 4.66
N GLN A 110 -6.00 8.63 4.68
CA GLN A 110 -5.17 9.43 5.56
C GLN A 110 -5.40 9.05 7.02
N PRO A 111 -4.33 8.77 7.80
CA PRO A 111 -4.46 8.58 9.24
C PRO A 111 -5.04 9.84 9.89
N THR A 112 -6.20 9.73 10.52
CA THR A 112 -6.83 10.81 11.25
C THR A 112 -6.63 10.65 12.75
N GLN A 113 -6.28 11.74 13.44
CA GLN A 113 -6.25 11.80 14.89
C GLN A 113 -7.54 12.48 15.38
N GLY A 114 -8.32 11.74 16.17
CA GLY A 114 -9.60 12.22 16.69
C GLY A 114 -10.77 12.07 15.72
N SER A 115 -11.95 12.59 16.10
CA SER A 115 -13.14 12.61 15.27
C SER A 115 -13.30 13.97 14.58
N HIS A 116 -13.66 13.93 13.31
CA HIS A 116 -13.91 15.12 12.50
C HIS A 116 -15.38 15.18 12.08
N PRO A 117 -15.91 16.35 11.74
CA PRO A 117 -17.22 16.46 11.11
C PRO A 117 -17.32 15.62 9.85
N PRO A 118 -18.53 15.13 9.48
CA PRO A 118 -18.73 14.35 8.26
C PRO A 118 -18.14 15.04 7.02
N GLY A 119 -17.33 14.31 6.26
CA GLY A 119 -16.66 14.80 5.05
C GLY A 119 -15.31 15.51 5.27
N ALA A 120 -14.98 15.99 6.48
CA ALA A 120 -13.72 16.69 6.72
C ALA A 120 -12.49 15.78 6.71
N GLY A 121 -12.67 14.48 6.97
CA GLY A 121 -11.61 13.46 6.90
C GLY A 121 -11.42 12.84 5.50
N ARG A 122 -12.23 13.21 4.50
CA ARG A 122 -12.07 12.66 3.15
C ARG A 122 -10.75 13.07 2.53
N SER A 123 -10.11 12.14 1.83
CA SER A 123 -8.97 12.48 0.98
C SER A 123 -9.44 13.31 -0.22
N ALA A 124 -8.49 14.03 -0.81
CA ALA A 124 -8.76 14.82 -2.00
C ALA A 124 -9.27 13.96 -3.17
N LEU A 125 -8.68 12.79 -3.35
CA LEU A 125 -9.06 11.85 -4.42
C LEU A 125 -10.44 11.25 -4.16
N ALA A 126 -10.73 10.82 -2.93
CA ALA A 126 -12.05 10.31 -2.55
C ALA A 126 -13.15 11.37 -2.68
N HIS A 127 -12.81 12.65 -2.47
CA HIS A 127 -13.74 13.75 -2.69
C HIS A 127 -14.11 13.91 -4.17
N LEU A 128 -13.13 13.85 -5.07
CA LEU A 128 -13.34 13.98 -6.52
C LEU A 128 -14.10 12.79 -7.11
N LEU A 129 -13.85 11.59 -6.60
CA LEU A 129 -14.48 10.35 -7.08
C LEU A 129 -15.94 10.21 -6.65
N ASP A 130 -16.35 10.91 -5.58
CA ASP A 130 -17.72 10.93 -5.05
C ASP A 130 -18.38 9.54 -4.92
N GLY A 131 -17.58 8.56 -4.47
CA GLY A 131 -18.02 7.18 -4.25
C GLY A 131 -17.73 6.20 -5.40
N ALA A 132 -17.19 6.64 -6.53
CA ALA A 132 -16.69 5.73 -7.56
C ALA A 132 -15.46 4.98 -7.06
N ALA A 133 -15.38 3.68 -7.35
CA ALA A 133 -14.24 2.85 -6.96
C ALA A 133 -13.02 3.10 -7.87
N THR A 134 -13.25 3.39 -9.14
CA THR A 134 -12.22 3.69 -10.13
C THR A 134 -12.40 5.09 -10.72
N MET A 135 -11.37 5.61 -11.39
CA MET A 135 -11.40 6.94 -12.00
C MET A 135 -12.36 6.96 -13.19
N PRO A 136 -13.41 7.82 -13.15
CA PRO A 136 -14.26 8.06 -14.31
C PRO A 136 -13.49 8.76 -15.45
N ASP A 137 -13.72 8.38 -16.71
CA ASP A 137 -12.97 8.85 -17.87
C ASP A 137 -13.02 10.36 -18.08
N HIS A 138 -14.08 11.03 -17.62
CA HIS A 138 -14.23 12.49 -17.73
C HIS A 138 -13.44 13.28 -16.66
N LEU A 139 -12.93 12.59 -15.60
CA LEU A 139 -12.16 13.20 -14.53
C LEU A 139 -10.66 12.90 -14.64
N GLY A 140 -10.28 11.81 -15.30
CA GLY A 140 -8.87 11.43 -15.40
C GLY A 140 -8.65 10.07 -16.05
N LEU A 141 -7.49 9.49 -15.76
CA LEU A 141 -7.09 8.20 -16.31
C LEU A 141 -7.03 7.17 -15.18
N PHE A 142 -7.61 6.01 -15.40
CA PHE A 142 -7.37 4.82 -14.60
C PHE A 142 -6.19 4.05 -15.20
N LEU A 143 -5.19 3.70 -14.37
CA LEU A 143 -4.06 2.88 -14.80
C LEU A 143 -4.45 1.41 -14.68
N GLU A 144 -4.93 0.84 -15.76
CA GLU A 144 -5.55 -0.49 -15.79
C GLU A 144 -4.55 -1.64 -15.66
N THR A 145 -3.25 -1.40 -15.87
CA THR A 145 -2.24 -2.47 -15.88
C THR A 145 -1.41 -2.50 -14.60
N THR A 146 -1.41 -3.64 -13.91
CA THR A 146 -0.47 -3.90 -12.81
C THR A 146 0.79 -4.60 -13.30
N TRP A 147 1.94 -4.12 -12.84
CA TRP A 147 3.27 -4.69 -13.12
C TRP A 147 3.82 -5.51 -11.95
N ARG A 148 2.95 -5.90 -11.02
CA ARG A 148 3.33 -6.59 -9.78
C ARG A 148 2.64 -7.93 -9.62
N LEU A 149 1.31 -7.94 -9.71
CA LEU A 149 0.48 -9.06 -9.28
C LEU A 149 0.49 -10.19 -10.30
N HIS A 150 0.73 -11.43 -9.83
CA HIS A 150 0.37 -12.61 -10.62
C HIS A 150 -1.13 -12.56 -10.99
N PRO A 151 -1.55 -13.06 -12.16
CA PRO A 151 -2.97 -13.07 -12.57
C PRO A 151 -3.93 -13.54 -11.47
N ASP A 152 -3.66 -14.64 -10.78
CA ASP A 152 -4.52 -15.20 -9.73
C ASP A 152 -4.72 -14.24 -8.53
N LEU A 153 -3.74 -13.37 -8.22
CA LEU A 153 -3.90 -12.31 -7.21
C LEU A 153 -4.60 -11.09 -7.79
N CYS A 154 -4.35 -10.80 -9.07
CA CYS A 154 -4.97 -9.70 -9.76
C CYS A 154 -6.47 -9.91 -9.88
N ASP A 155 -6.93 -11.12 -10.16
CA ASP A 155 -8.36 -11.46 -10.28
C ASP A 155 -9.15 -11.05 -9.03
N TYR A 156 -8.66 -11.43 -7.83
CA TYR A 156 -9.27 -11.00 -6.57
C TYR A 156 -9.24 -9.48 -6.40
N THR A 157 -8.09 -8.89 -6.63
CA THR A 157 -7.86 -7.46 -6.42
C THR A 157 -8.72 -6.62 -7.37
N SER A 158 -8.80 -7.02 -8.64
CA SER A 158 -9.58 -6.36 -9.69
C SER A 158 -11.07 -6.44 -9.43
N GLU A 159 -11.56 -7.66 -9.13
CA GLU A 159 -12.98 -7.90 -8.84
C GLU A 159 -13.48 -7.11 -7.62
N VAL A 160 -12.74 -7.17 -6.52
CA VAL A 160 -13.22 -6.64 -5.24
C VAL A 160 -13.03 -5.13 -5.11
N PHE A 161 -11.96 -4.57 -5.69
CA PHE A 161 -11.57 -3.18 -5.44
C PHE A 161 -11.57 -2.27 -6.67
N TYR A 162 -11.50 -2.83 -7.90
CA TYR A 162 -11.29 -2.01 -9.10
C TYR A 162 -12.29 -2.30 -10.23
N GLU A 163 -13.51 -2.76 -9.90
CA GLU A 163 -14.62 -2.92 -10.85
C GLU A 163 -14.23 -3.80 -12.06
N GLU A 164 -13.39 -4.83 -11.83
CA GLU A 164 -12.85 -5.73 -12.87
C GLU A 164 -12.00 -5.03 -13.95
N ARG A 165 -11.51 -3.81 -13.67
CA ARG A 165 -10.74 -3.00 -14.63
C ARG A 165 -9.23 -3.18 -14.52
N LEU A 166 -8.71 -3.76 -13.43
CA LEU A 166 -7.27 -3.96 -13.26
C LEU A 166 -6.84 -5.25 -13.94
N GLU A 167 -5.86 -5.18 -14.82
CA GLU A 167 -5.32 -6.32 -15.57
C GLU A 167 -3.84 -6.54 -15.26
N PRO A 168 -3.35 -7.78 -15.16
CA PRO A 168 -1.94 -8.05 -14.99
C PRO A 168 -1.20 -7.91 -16.31
N GLU A 169 0.04 -7.38 -16.27
CA GLU A 169 0.94 -7.44 -17.43
C GLU A 169 1.21 -8.92 -17.82
N ALA A 170 1.18 -9.21 -19.12
CA ALA A 170 1.14 -10.59 -19.63
C ALA A 170 2.30 -11.48 -19.12
N HIS A 171 3.50 -10.93 -18.94
CA HIS A 171 4.66 -11.70 -18.51
C HIS A 171 4.64 -12.11 -17.02
N LEU A 172 3.76 -11.55 -16.21
CA LEU A 172 3.69 -11.83 -14.77
C LEU A 172 3.15 -13.22 -14.42
N HIS A 173 2.55 -13.92 -15.39
CA HIS A 173 2.07 -15.32 -15.23
C HIS A 173 3.18 -16.32 -14.91
N VAL A 174 4.45 -15.97 -15.15
CA VAL A 174 5.59 -16.84 -14.83
C VAL A 174 5.95 -16.85 -13.35
N GLN A 175 5.51 -15.83 -12.61
CA GLN A 175 5.79 -15.71 -11.19
C GLN A 175 5.13 -16.86 -10.42
N ALA A 176 5.87 -17.55 -9.56
CA ALA A 176 5.33 -18.66 -8.77
C ALA A 176 6.18 -18.92 -7.53
N LEU A 177 5.55 -19.32 -6.44
CA LEU A 177 6.23 -19.78 -5.24
C LEU A 177 6.43 -21.29 -5.31
N GLN A 178 7.64 -21.76 -5.07
CA GLN A 178 8.01 -23.16 -4.92
C GLN A 178 8.30 -23.44 -3.43
N ALA A 179 7.31 -23.99 -2.77
CA ALA A 179 7.34 -24.23 -1.33
C ALA A 179 6.57 -25.53 -0.99
N PRO A 180 6.71 -26.07 0.23
CA PRO A 180 5.84 -27.16 0.67
C PRO A 180 4.35 -26.76 0.65
N MET A 181 3.48 -27.72 0.32
CA MET A 181 2.03 -27.51 0.43
C MET A 181 1.63 -27.02 1.83
N PRO A 182 0.62 -26.13 1.97
CA PRO A 182 -0.28 -25.64 0.92
C PRO A 182 0.16 -24.32 0.23
N LEU A 183 1.37 -23.85 0.46
CA LEU A 183 1.81 -22.52 0.00
C LEU A 183 2.37 -22.49 -1.41
N THR A 184 2.69 -23.64 -2.01
CA THR A 184 3.24 -23.67 -3.38
C THR A 184 2.26 -23.09 -4.41
N GLY A 185 2.80 -22.53 -5.49
CA GLY A 185 2.02 -21.96 -6.59
C GLY A 185 1.78 -20.47 -6.47
N THR A 186 0.55 -20.04 -6.72
CA THR A 186 0.19 -18.62 -6.88
C THR A 186 -1.16 -18.31 -6.25
N GLY A 187 -1.48 -17.03 -6.06
CA GLY A 187 -2.81 -16.56 -5.70
C GLY A 187 -3.12 -16.48 -4.21
N PRO A 188 -4.40 -16.29 -3.88
CA PRO A 188 -4.89 -16.19 -2.51
C PRO A 188 -4.73 -17.49 -1.75
N ARG A 189 -4.38 -17.40 -0.46
CA ARG A 189 -4.34 -18.52 0.49
C ARG A 189 -4.97 -18.09 1.80
N LEU A 190 -5.68 -19.01 2.46
CA LEU A 190 -6.28 -18.76 3.77
C LEU A 190 -5.88 -19.90 4.73
N LEU A 191 -5.37 -19.55 5.90
CA LEU A 191 -5.13 -20.46 7.00
C LEU A 191 -6.06 -20.10 8.16
N LEU A 192 -6.97 -20.99 8.47
CA LEU A 192 -7.85 -20.83 9.64
C LEU A 192 -7.18 -21.37 10.90
N VAL A 193 -7.04 -20.51 11.91
CA VAL A 193 -6.47 -20.81 13.22
C VAL A 193 -7.55 -20.64 14.28
N ASN A 194 -7.88 -21.73 14.97
CA ASN A 194 -8.91 -21.70 16.01
C ASN A 194 -8.40 -21.00 17.27
N HIS A 195 -9.03 -19.90 17.63
CA HIS A 195 -8.85 -19.22 18.92
C HIS A 195 -10.10 -18.42 19.28
N THR A 196 -10.23 -18.05 20.57
CA THR A 196 -11.40 -17.34 21.10
C THR A 196 -10.96 -16.28 22.12
N GLY A 197 -11.67 -15.14 22.14
CA GLY A 197 -11.43 -14.08 23.13
C GLY A 197 -10.18 -13.24 22.86
N ASN A 198 -9.52 -13.39 21.73
CA ASN A 198 -8.41 -12.53 21.33
C ASN A 198 -8.96 -11.25 20.71
N ASP A 199 -8.45 -10.09 21.14
CA ASP A 199 -8.87 -8.79 20.63
C ASP A 199 -7.85 -8.21 19.60
N ASN A 200 -6.68 -7.76 20.03
CA ASN A 200 -5.67 -7.10 19.20
C ASN A 200 -4.35 -7.89 19.06
N GLU A 201 -4.26 -9.05 19.69
CA GLU A 201 -3.16 -10.00 19.56
C GLU A 201 -3.66 -11.45 19.67
N SER A 202 -3.02 -12.35 18.95
CA SER A 202 -3.25 -13.80 18.99
C SER A 202 -1.91 -14.52 18.97
N VAL A 203 -1.62 -15.20 20.06
CA VAL A 203 -0.45 -16.08 20.17
C VAL A 203 -0.55 -17.24 19.18
N GLU A 204 -1.75 -17.78 18.98
CA GLU A 204 -2.02 -18.90 18.09
C GLU A 204 -1.72 -18.53 16.63
N GLU A 205 -2.18 -17.35 16.18
CA GLU A 205 -1.83 -16.86 14.83
C GLU A 205 -0.34 -16.54 14.73
N ALA A 206 0.28 -15.93 15.75
CA ALA A 206 1.70 -15.62 15.76
C ALA A 206 2.58 -16.89 15.63
N VAL A 207 2.21 -17.99 16.33
CA VAL A 207 2.88 -19.30 16.20
C VAL A 207 2.68 -19.89 14.80
N ALA A 208 1.49 -19.75 14.22
CA ALA A 208 1.24 -20.20 12.85
C ALA A 208 2.08 -19.43 11.83
N VAL A 209 2.12 -18.08 11.96
CA VAL A 209 2.94 -17.20 11.12
C VAL A 209 4.43 -17.51 11.25
N GLU A 210 4.94 -17.68 12.49
CA GLU A 210 6.33 -18.09 12.73
C GLU A 210 6.68 -19.39 12.00
N ARG A 211 5.86 -20.41 12.18
CA ARG A 211 6.08 -21.72 11.55
C ARG A 211 6.12 -21.61 10.02
N ILE A 212 5.20 -20.85 9.44
CA ILE A 212 5.12 -20.67 8.00
C ILE A 212 6.35 -19.90 7.49
N ALA A 213 6.68 -18.77 8.10
CA ALA A 213 7.79 -17.93 7.67
C ALA A 213 9.14 -18.67 7.76
N ARG A 214 9.36 -19.43 8.88
CA ARG A 214 10.56 -20.26 9.01
C ARG A 214 10.60 -21.38 7.99
N ASN A 215 9.49 -22.06 7.74
CA ASN A 215 9.44 -23.11 6.71
C ASN A 215 9.73 -22.57 5.31
N LEU A 216 9.34 -21.36 5.00
CA LEU A 216 9.66 -20.73 3.73
C LEU A 216 11.15 -20.40 3.64
N VAL A 217 11.70 -19.69 4.62
CA VAL A 217 13.07 -19.17 4.55
C VAL A 217 14.10 -20.24 4.90
N GLU A 218 13.94 -20.90 6.05
CA GLU A 218 14.88 -21.89 6.56
C GLU A 218 14.68 -23.27 5.90
N GLY A 219 13.49 -23.54 5.37
CA GLY A 219 13.16 -24.73 4.59
C GLY A 219 13.62 -24.70 3.14
N GLY A 220 14.24 -23.60 2.69
CA GLY A 220 14.82 -23.51 1.35
C GLY A 220 13.79 -23.35 0.23
N ALA A 221 12.66 -22.71 0.50
CA ALA A 221 11.70 -22.36 -0.56
C ALA A 221 12.34 -21.41 -1.59
N THR A 222 11.89 -21.50 -2.83
CA THR A 222 12.30 -20.62 -3.92
C THR A 222 11.07 -19.99 -4.58
N TRP A 223 11.27 -18.94 -5.35
CA TRP A 223 10.22 -18.35 -6.17
C TRP A 223 10.76 -17.98 -7.56
N ILE A 224 9.89 -18.02 -8.54
CA ILE A 224 10.19 -17.59 -9.91
C ILE A 224 9.82 -16.11 -10.02
N ASN A 225 10.78 -15.28 -10.40
CA ASN A 225 10.56 -13.84 -10.59
C ASN A 225 9.93 -13.55 -11.96
N GLN A 226 9.62 -12.30 -12.23
CA GLN A 226 9.00 -11.85 -13.49
C GLN A 226 9.89 -12.07 -14.73
N GLU A 227 11.19 -12.23 -14.56
CA GLU A 227 12.14 -12.59 -15.61
C GLU A 227 12.26 -14.13 -15.82
N GLY A 228 11.49 -14.93 -15.08
CA GLY A 228 11.53 -16.38 -15.14
C GLY A 228 12.72 -17.02 -14.41
N GLN A 229 13.40 -16.25 -13.56
CA GLN A 229 14.56 -16.74 -12.81
C GLN A 229 14.13 -17.27 -11.45
N GLU A 230 14.72 -18.39 -11.05
CA GLU A 230 14.52 -18.95 -9.71
C GLU A 230 15.37 -18.22 -8.69
N CYS A 231 14.73 -17.69 -7.65
CA CYS A 231 15.35 -16.94 -6.57
C CYS A 231 15.06 -17.61 -5.23
N PRO A 232 15.99 -17.64 -4.27
CA PRO A 232 15.71 -18.15 -2.92
C PRO A 232 14.76 -17.22 -2.20
N VAL A 233 13.89 -17.78 -1.34
CA VAL A 233 13.08 -16.98 -0.42
C VAL A 233 13.92 -16.64 0.81
N ALA A 234 14.25 -15.37 0.96
CA ALA A 234 14.94 -14.82 2.14
C ALA A 234 13.96 -14.02 3.02
N TRP A 235 14.39 -13.54 4.19
CA TRP A 235 13.54 -12.80 5.11
C TRP A 235 12.99 -11.49 4.52
N ASP A 236 13.71 -10.85 3.61
CA ASP A 236 13.29 -9.66 2.88
C ASP A 236 12.29 -9.95 1.73
N GLU A 237 12.12 -11.23 1.37
CA GLU A 237 11.15 -11.70 0.38
C GLU A 237 9.78 -12.08 0.99
N VAL A 238 9.62 -11.94 2.32
CA VAL A 238 8.37 -12.20 3.03
C VAL A 238 7.91 -10.97 3.79
N LEU A 239 6.75 -10.41 3.40
CA LEU A 239 6.07 -9.36 4.17
C LEU A 239 5.13 -10.00 5.19
N ILE A 240 5.35 -9.74 6.46
CA ILE A 240 4.49 -10.20 7.54
C ILE A 240 3.72 -9.01 8.08
N VAL A 241 2.46 -8.95 7.72
CA VAL A 241 1.56 -7.84 8.01
C VAL A 241 0.64 -8.22 9.16
N ALA A 242 0.37 -7.32 10.08
CA ALA A 242 -0.61 -7.53 11.14
C ALA A 242 -1.60 -6.37 11.23
N ALA A 243 -2.81 -6.67 11.69
CA ALA A 243 -3.85 -5.67 11.84
C ALA A 243 -3.53 -4.63 12.94
N TYR A 244 -2.83 -5.07 14.00
CA TYR A 244 -2.57 -4.26 15.21
C TYR A 244 -1.10 -4.30 15.61
N ASN A 245 -0.64 -3.23 16.27
CA ASN A 245 0.73 -3.15 16.80
C ASN A 245 1.04 -4.22 17.87
N ALA A 246 0.05 -4.64 18.67
CA ALA A 246 0.22 -5.71 19.63
C ALA A 246 0.58 -7.03 18.91
N GLN A 247 -0.13 -7.37 17.84
CA GLN A 247 0.17 -8.54 17.02
C GLN A 247 1.54 -8.45 16.34
N VAL A 248 1.92 -7.25 15.87
CA VAL A 248 3.28 -7.04 15.34
C VAL A 248 4.32 -7.38 16.39
N ALA A 249 4.17 -6.88 17.62
CA ALA A 249 5.10 -7.16 18.71
C ALA A 249 5.14 -8.64 19.07
N GLU A 250 3.99 -9.34 19.09
CA GLU A 250 3.89 -10.75 19.38
C GLU A 250 4.60 -11.62 18.32
N ILE A 251 4.45 -11.27 17.04
CA ILE A 251 5.15 -11.94 15.94
C ILE A 251 6.66 -11.65 15.98
N GLN A 252 7.07 -10.41 16.26
CA GLN A 252 8.48 -10.02 16.34
C GLN A 252 9.27 -10.73 17.44
N LYS A 253 8.64 -11.09 18.56
CA LYS A 253 9.28 -11.89 19.62
C LYS A 253 9.74 -13.27 19.14
N ARG A 254 9.15 -13.80 18.06
CA ARG A 254 9.32 -15.16 17.56
C ARG A 254 10.24 -15.25 16.35
N LEU A 255 10.37 -14.18 15.62
CA LEU A 255 11.11 -14.11 14.37
C LEU A 255 12.44 -13.37 14.53
N PRO A 256 13.44 -13.63 13.66
CA PRO A 256 14.70 -12.91 13.71
C PRO A 256 14.52 -11.43 13.31
N PRO A 257 15.47 -10.55 13.69
CA PRO A 257 15.39 -9.10 13.41
C PRO A 257 15.31 -8.75 11.92
N GLU A 258 15.79 -9.62 11.05
CA GLU A 258 15.76 -9.47 9.59
C GLU A 258 14.36 -9.64 9.01
N ALA A 259 13.44 -10.30 9.74
CA ALA A 259 12.07 -10.51 9.30
C ALA A 259 11.31 -9.18 9.18
N ARG A 260 10.68 -8.97 8.04
CA ARG A 260 9.91 -7.76 7.75
C ARG A 260 8.51 -7.87 8.37
N VAL A 261 8.38 -7.45 9.63
CA VAL A 261 7.11 -7.46 10.36
C VAL A 261 6.61 -6.04 10.63
N GLY A 262 5.34 -5.79 10.38
CA GLY A 262 4.74 -4.47 10.61
C GLY A 262 3.24 -4.43 10.39
N THR A 263 2.63 -3.28 10.65
CA THR A 263 1.24 -3.01 10.29
C THR A 263 1.09 -2.73 8.79
N VAL A 264 -0.14 -2.76 8.30
CA VAL A 264 -0.47 -2.43 6.91
C VAL A 264 0.13 -1.08 6.49
N ASP A 265 0.07 -0.09 7.38
CA ASP A 265 0.59 1.27 7.13
C ASP A 265 2.11 1.29 6.90
N LYS A 266 2.86 0.43 7.60
CA LYS A 266 4.34 0.34 7.46
C LYS A 266 4.77 -0.17 6.08
N PHE A 267 3.96 -1.01 5.45
CA PHE A 267 4.32 -1.66 4.19
C PHE A 267 3.75 -0.99 2.95
N GLN A 268 3.16 0.18 3.10
CA GLN A 268 2.70 0.95 1.97
C GLN A 268 3.86 1.28 1.01
N GLY A 269 3.61 1.12 -0.31
CA GLY A 269 4.65 1.28 -1.34
C GLY A 269 5.71 0.19 -1.40
N GLN A 270 5.66 -0.83 -0.51
CA GLN A 270 6.56 -1.97 -0.54
C GLN A 270 5.90 -3.18 -1.21
N GLU A 271 6.71 -4.15 -1.61
CA GLU A 271 6.26 -5.40 -2.23
C GLU A 271 7.23 -6.54 -1.93
N ALA A 272 6.75 -7.78 -2.05
CA ALA A 272 7.53 -9.00 -1.91
C ALA A 272 6.84 -10.16 -2.66
N PRO A 273 7.53 -11.26 -2.95
CA PRO A 273 6.88 -12.46 -3.52
C PRO A 273 5.74 -12.98 -2.65
N ILE A 274 5.88 -12.87 -1.33
CA ILE A 274 4.94 -13.43 -0.37
C ILE A 274 4.49 -12.34 0.61
N SER A 275 3.17 -12.24 0.83
CA SER A 275 2.58 -11.47 1.92
C SER A 275 1.80 -12.38 2.86
N ILE A 276 2.02 -12.27 4.16
CA ILE A 276 1.27 -12.98 5.21
C ILE A 276 0.54 -11.95 6.05
N TYR A 277 -0.78 -11.99 6.10
CA TYR A 277 -1.60 -11.06 6.88
C TYR A 277 -2.26 -11.77 8.06
N SER A 278 -1.89 -11.41 9.30
CA SER A 278 -2.48 -11.89 10.54
C SER A 278 -3.57 -10.93 11.02
N MET A 279 -4.79 -11.43 11.19
CA MET A 279 -5.94 -10.62 11.59
C MET A 279 -6.08 -10.45 13.11
N ALA A 280 -5.49 -11.36 13.90
CA ALA A 280 -5.38 -11.33 15.35
C ALA A 280 -6.70 -11.52 16.13
N SER A 281 -7.76 -10.77 15.80
CA SER A 281 -9.03 -10.83 16.53
C SER A 281 -9.75 -12.17 16.32
N SER A 282 -10.37 -12.70 17.37
CA SER A 282 -11.09 -13.97 17.26
C SER A 282 -12.41 -13.84 16.50
N SER A 283 -13.08 -12.72 16.64
CA SER A 283 -14.35 -12.41 15.96
C SER A 283 -14.49 -10.92 15.68
N ALA A 284 -15.50 -10.54 14.88
CA ALA A 284 -15.84 -9.14 14.64
C ALA A 284 -16.24 -8.40 15.93
N ALA A 285 -16.77 -9.11 16.92
CA ALA A 285 -17.16 -8.53 18.22
C ALA A 285 -15.95 -8.26 19.13
N ASP A 286 -14.88 -9.03 18.99
CA ASP A 286 -13.66 -8.90 19.78
C ASP A 286 -12.73 -7.80 19.22
N ALA A 287 -12.97 -7.31 17.99
CA ALA A 287 -12.14 -6.31 17.37
C ALA A 287 -12.22 -4.96 18.10
N PRO A 288 -11.13 -4.46 18.73
CA PRO A 288 -11.18 -3.29 19.62
C PRO A 288 -11.46 -1.98 18.90
N ARG A 289 -11.21 -1.92 17.60
CA ARG A 289 -11.52 -0.78 16.72
C ARG A 289 -12.77 -1.02 15.86
N GLY A 290 -13.51 -2.09 16.17
CA GLY A 290 -14.73 -2.46 15.46
C GLY A 290 -14.49 -3.11 14.09
N MET A 291 -15.59 -3.50 13.49
CA MET A 291 -15.61 -4.19 12.20
C MET A 291 -15.05 -3.32 11.06
N ASP A 292 -15.37 -2.02 11.06
CA ASP A 292 -14.94 -1.09 10.01
C ASP A 292 -13.41 -1.00 9.88
N PHE A 293 -12.69 -1.23 10.97
CA PHE A 293 -11.24 -1.28 10.95
C PHE A 293 -10.69 -2.64 10.51
N LEU A 294 -11.17 -3.73 11.14
CA LEU A 294 -10.63 -5.06 10.90
C LEU A 294 -10.94 -5.59 9.50
N TYR A 295 -12.14 -5.31 9.00
CA TYR A 295 -12.59 -5.72 7.65
C TYR A 295 -12.44 -4.61 6.61
N SER A 296 -11.72 -3.53 6.93
CA SER A 296 -11.49 -2.45 5.98
C SER A 296 -10.99 -2.98 4.64
N GLY A 297 -11.74 -2.72 3.57
CA GLY A 297 -11.36 -3.09 2.21
C GLY A 297 -9.99 -2.51 1.83
N HIS A 298 -9.71 -1.26 2.22
CA HIS A 298 -8.43 -0.59 1.97
C HIS A 298 -7.25 -1.33 2.64
N ARG A 299 -7.44 -1.78 3.89
CA ARG A 299 -6.42 -2.55 4.61
C ARG A 299 -6.20 -3.92 4.00
N LEU A 300 -7.30 -4.60 3.65
CA LEU A 300 -7.26 -5.90 3.01
C LEU A 300 -6.60 -5.81 1.63
N ASN A 301 -6.98 -4.81 0.82
CA ASN A 301 -6.35 -4.55 -0.48
C ASN A 301 -4.84 -4.35 -0.32
N VAL A 302 -4.41 -3.45 0.58
CA VAL A 302 -2.97 -3.21 0.78
C VAL A 302 -2.27 -4.48 1.26
N ALA A 303 -2.82 -5.21 2.23
CA ALA A 303 -2.20 -6.42 2.76
C ALA A 303 -2.02 -7.52 1.69
N THR A 304 -2.97 -7.69 0.79
CA THR A 304 -2.95 -8.74 -0.23
C THR A 304 -2.24 -8.32 -1.51
N SER A 305 -2.40 -7.06 -1.96
CA SER A 305 -1.78 -6.56 -3.19
C SER A 305 -0.28 -6.22 -3.06
N ARG A 306 0.34 -6.43 -1.88
CA ARG A 306 1.80 -6.35 -1.71
C ARG A 306 2.51 -7.62 -2.18
N ALA A 307 1.80 -8.73 -2.31
CA ALA A 307 2.34 -9.98 -2.81
C ALA A 307 2.49 -9.96 -4.34
N ARG A 308 3.56 -10.56 -4.85
CA ARG A 308 3.74 -10.83 -6.26
C ARG A 308 3.20 -12.20 -6.65
N CYS A 309 3.41 -13.22 -5.80
CA CYS A 309 3.05 -14.62 -6.07
C CYS A 309 1.91 -15.11 -5.18
N VAL A 310 2.06 -15.02 -3.85
CA VAL A 310 1.14 -15.59 -2.87
C VAL A 310 0.81 -14.58 -1.79
N ALA A 311 -0.48 -14.36 -1.57
CA ALA A 311 -0.98 -13.65 -0.40
C ALA A 311 -1.67 -14.65 0.53
N LEU A 312 -1.23 -14.75 1.79
CA LEU A 312 -1.79 -15.62 2.80
C LEU A 312 -2.47 -14.80 3.88
N ILE A 313 -3.74 -15.05 4.13
CA ILE A 313 -4.43 -14.54 5.32
C ILE A 313 -4.44 -15.63 6.38
N VAL A 314 -4.07 -15.25 7.61
CA VAL A 314 -4.16 -16.09 8.82
C VAL A 314 -5.24 -15.47 9.70
N ALA A 315 -6.28 -16.22 10.01
CA ALA A 315 -7.49 -15.69 10.64
C ALA A 315 -8.23 -16.74 11.47
N SER A 316 -9.02 -16.28 12.46
CA SER A 316 -10.00 -17.12 13.14
C SER A 316 -11.16 -17.50 12.21
N PRO A 317 -11.69 -18.75 12.27
CA PRO A 317 -12.88 -19.12 11.51
C PRO A 317 -14.11 -18.26 11.78
N ASP A 318 -14.23 -17.67 12.96
CA ASP A 318 -15.37 -16.85 13.34
C ASP A 318 -15.38 -15.50 12.65
N LEU A 319 -14.23 -15.06 12.08
CA LEU A 319 -14.16 -13.89 11.21
C LEU A 319 -14.88 -14.10 9.86
N LEU A 320 -15.12 -15.34 9.43
CA LEU A 320 -15.91 -15.66 8.25
C LEU A 320 -17.42 -15.82 8.56
N ARG A 321 -17.82 -15.78 9.83
CA ARG A 321 -19.20 -16.02 10.29
C ARG A 321 -19.88 -14.74 10.80
N VAL A 322 -19.55 -13.60 10.18
CA VAL A 322 -20.04 -12.30 10.61
C VAL A 322 -21.54 -12.16 10.39
N ARG A 323 -22.24 -11.63 11.40
CA ARG A 323 -23.63 -11.20 11.29
C ARG A 323 -23.66 -9.70 10.99
N ALA A 324 -23.61 -9.35 9.73
CA ALA A 324 -23.76 -7.97 9.30
C ALA A 324 -25.16 -7.42 9.63
N ARG A 325 -25.21 -6.18 10.12
CA ARG A 325 -26.46 -5.49 10.50
C ARG A 325 -26.80 -4.34 9.56
N THR A 326 -25.84 -3.91 8.75
CA THR A 326 -26.01 -2.83 7.76
C THR A 326 -25.46 -3.26 6.40
N PRO A 327 -25.91 -2.62 5.29
CA PRO A 327 -25.32 -2.87 3.97
C PRO A 327 -23.81 -2.65 3.91
N ASP A 328 -23.30 -1.65 4.64
CA ASP A 328 -21.85 -1.38 4.66
C ASP A 328 -21.07 -2.50 5.36
N GLN A 329 -21.58 -3.03 6.49
CA GLN A 329 -21.00 -4.19 7.14
C GLN A 329 -21.02 -5.45 6.25
N MET A 330 -22.10 -5.63 5.45
CA MET A 330 -22.15 -6.72 4.47
C MET A 330 -21.06 -6.57 3.40
N ARG A 331 -20.87 -5.36 2.89
CA ARG A 331 -19.82 -5.08 1.89
C ARG A 331 -18.43 -5.39 2.45
N LEU A 332 -18.14 -4.95 3.68
CA LEU A 332 -16.88 -5.22 4.35
C LEU A 332 -16.64 -6.73 4.55
N ALA A 333 -17.66 -7.46 5.03
CA ALA A 333 -17.56 -8.91 5.22
C ALA A 333 -17.37 -9.67 3.91
N ASN A 334 -18.03 -9.22 2.83
CA ASN A 334 -17.96 -9.86 1.52
C ASN A 334 -16.56 -9.86 0.92
N ALA A 335 -15.74 -8.83 1.14
CA ALA A 335 -14.37 -8.79 0.65
C ALA A 335 -13.53 -9.96 1.23
N LEU A 336 -13.63 -10.22 2.54
CA LEU A 336 -12.95 -11.35 3.17
C LEU A 336 -13.56 -12.69 2.79
N ALA A 337 -14.90 -12.78 2.69
CA ALA A 337 -15.59 -13.99 2.27
C ALA A 337 -15.19 -14.38 0.83
N ARG A 338 -15.14 -13.41 -0.09
CA ARG A 338 -14.68 -13.65 -1.46
C ARG A 338 -13.23 -14.10 -1.53
N TYR A 339 -12.38 -13.53 -0.67
CA TYR A 339 -11.00 -14.01 -0.54
C TYR A 339 -10.93 -15.48 -0.12
N ALA A 340 -11.74 -15.87 0.86
CA ALA A 340 -11.81 -17.26 1.33
C ALA A 340 -12.29 -18.24 0.23
N GLU A 341 -13.29 -17.85 -0.55
CA GLU A 341 -13.77 -18.64 -1.70
C GLU A 341 -12.65 -18.84 -2.72
N MET A 342 -11.93 -17.80 -3.11
CA MET A 342 -10.84 -17.88 -4.09
C MET A 342 -9.61 -18.63 -3.54
N ALA A 343 -9.42 -18.63 -2.23
CA ALA A 343 -8.38 -19.42 -1.56
C ALA A 343 -8.71 -20.93 -1.50
N GLY A 344 -9.92 -21.35 -1.91
CA GLY A 344 -10.33 -22.76 -1.96
C GLY A 344 -10.68 -23.36 -0.62
N THR A 345 -11.19 -22.56 0.31
CA THR A 345 -11.64 -22.98 1.65
C THR A 345 -13.16 -23.06 1.75
#